data_f98508d1243aac6e00555abe7c938945
#
_entry.id   f98508d1243aac6e00555abe7c938945
#
_cell.length_a   1.000
_cell.length_b   1.000
_cell.length_c   1.000
_cell.angle_alpha   90.00
_cell.angle_beta   90.00
_cell.angle_gamma   90.00
#
_symmetry.space_group_name_H-M   'P 1'
#
loop_
_entity.id
_entity.type
_entity.pdbx_description
1 polymer ?
#
loop_
_entity_poly.entity_id
_entity_poly.type
_entity_poly.pdbx_seq_one_letter_code
_entity_poly.pdbx_strand_id
1 'polypeptide(L)'
;MQCTILSVGPLKDQILYPGQIDYDSRLKSYFDIKQQTITPRCIVQPRSTEDVSLAVKTLSGASIPEQCKFAIRSGGHTPYAGASNIEDGVTIDLKYISAVEYDAEVSLVKVGPGANWDKVFTTLEPLGVITTGGRSSSVGVGGLTLGGGISYFSAEHGLICDNVLEFEVVLADGRIVTASQTSNPDLFTVLKGGNNNFGIVTALKFRTFKYNGMWGGLVTYPATTIQAQFKALVNFANKMGKNIKASVIIMPFYLSAVGKEQIFNAYDYAEPIARPAAHAEFLAIPGNISDTTGIQNMSSLAEELLNANTNRQVRHLHRD
;
A
#
# COMPACT_ATOMS: atom_id res chain seq x y z
N MET A 1 20.08 24.51 7.11
CA MET A 1 21.28 23.70 7.47
C MET A 1 21.14 22.24 7.04
N GLN A 2 20.04 21.55 7.35
CA GLN A 2 19.82 20.10 7.07
C GLN A 2 19.91 19.74 5.58
N CYS A 3 19.17 20.44 4.74
CA CYS A 3 19.19 20.22 3.29
C CYS A 3 20.51 20.66 2.64
N THR A 4 21.18 21.66 3.24
CA THR A 4 22.48 22.16 2.76
C THR A 4 23.59 21.12 2.94
N ILE A 5 23.57 20.34 4.03
CA ILE A 5 24.57 19.28 4.27
C ILE A 5 24.39 18.16 3.24
N LEU A 6 23.16 17.79 2.92
CA LEU A 6 22.87 16.79 1.87
C LEU A 6 23.29 17.28 0.48
N SER A 7 23.20 18.61 0.22
CA SER A 7 23.47 19.19 -1.10
C SER A 7 24.94 19.33 -1.44
N VAL A 8 25.85 19.21 -0.50
CA VAL A 8 27.30 19.25 -0.75
C VAL A 8 27.92 17.87 -0.93
N GLY A 9 27.13 16.79 -0.78
CA GLY A 9 27.57 15.40 -0.88
C GLY A 9 27.09 14.69 -2.15
N PRO A 10 27.25 13.37 -2.21
CA PRO A 10 26.82 12.54 -3.35
C PRO A 10 25.32 12.60 -3.66
N LEU A 11 24.49 13.02 -2.71
CA LEU A 11 23.03 13.15 -2.88
C LEU A 11 22.59 14.48 -3.49
N LYS A 12 23.51 15.39 -3.88
CA LYS A 12 23.20 16.75 -4.35
C LYS A 12 22.16 16.82 -5.46
N ASP A 13 22.22 15.87 -6.41
CA ASP A 13 21.33 15.80 -7.59
C ASP A 13 20.06 14.98 -7.33
N GLN A 14 19.80 14.65 -6.07
CA GLN A 14 18.65 13.84 -5.62
C GLN A 14 17.74 14.63 -4.66
N ILE A 15 17.86 15.96 -4.63
CA ILE A 15 17.13 16.79 -3.67
C ILE A 15 16.18 17.72 -4.39
N LEU A 16 14.94 17.77 -3.95
CA LEU A 16 13.93 18.71 -4.39
C LEU A 16 13.72 19.79 -3.31
N TYR A 17 13.60 21.03 -3.76
CA TYR A 17 13.41 22.20 -2.89
C TYR A 17 12.06 22.87 -3.16
N PRO A 18 11.47 23.55 -2.14
CA PRO A 18 10.29 24.39 -2.33
C PRO A 18 10.45 25.37 -3.48
N GLY A 19 9.39 25.54 -4.27
CA GLY A 19 9.39 26.39 -5.47
C GLY A 19 9.83 25.67 -6.76
N GLN A 20 10.27 24.43 -6.69
CA GLN A 20 10.51 23.58 -7.86
C GLN A 20 9.23 22.87 -8.26
N ILE A 21 8.96 22.74 -9.57
CA ILE A 21 7.78 22.03 -10.12
C ILE A 21 7.71 20.60 -9.62
N ASP A 22 8.85 19.89 -9.58
CA ASP A 22 8.91 18.50 -9.12
C ASP A 22 8.62 18.36 -7.62
N TYR A 23 9.05 19.34 -6.79
CA TYR A 23 8.73 19.38 -5.37
C TYR A 23 7.20 19.51 -5.17
N ASP A 24 6.58 20.48 -5.81
CA ASP A 24 5.14 20.74 -5.68
C ASP A 24 4.32 19.57 -6.24
N SER A 25 4.73 19.02 -7.37
CA SER A 25 4.11 17.82 -7.94
C SER A 25 4.21 16.63 -6.99
N ARG A 26 5.36 16.48 -6.32
CA ARG A 26 5.55 15.38 -5.37
C ARG A 26 4.70 15.54 -4.12
N LEU A 27 4.51 16.75 -3.59
CA LEU A 27 3.57 17.00 -2.49
C LEU A 27 2.13 16.69 -2.90
N LYS A 28 1.68 17.15 -4.05
CA LYS A 28 0.32 16.89 -4.57
C LYS A 28 0.03 15.41 -4.82
N SER A 29 1.05 14.57 -4.93
CA SER A 29 0.90 13.13 -5.15
C SER A 29 0.70 12.31 -3.88
N TYR A 30 0.56 12.91 -2.70
CA TYR A 30 0.04 12.22 -1.52
C TYR A 30 -1.45 11.93 -1.69
N PHE A 31 -1.91 10.79 -1.17
CA PHE A 31 -3.31 10.42 -1.23
C PHE A 31 -4.21 11.38 -0.42
N ASP A 32 -3.81 11.70 0.80
CA ASP A 32 -4.58 12.56 1.71
C ASP A 32 -4.12 14.01 1.64
N ILE A 33 -5.07 14.94 1.54
CA ILE A 33 -4.81 16.38 1.45
C ILE A 33 -4.05 16.93 2.67
N LYS A 34 -4.22 16.34 3.84
CA LYS A 34 -3.50 16.76 5.05
C LYS A 34 -2.00 16.50 4.93
N GLN A 35 -1.59 15.45 4.21
CA GLN A 35 -0.18 15.21 3.90
C GLN A 35 0.32 16.18 2.82
N GLN A 36 -0.53 16.56 1.87
CA GLN A 36 -0.17 17.51 0.79
C GLN A 36 0.13 18.92 1.30
N THR A 37 -0.46 19.29 2.44
CA THR A 37 -0.28 20.64 3.04
C THR A 37 0.94 20.76 3.96
N ILE A 38 1.59 19.66 4.29
CA ILE A 38 2.84 19.66 5.07
C ILE A 38 4.01 19.96 4.13
N THR A 39 4.85 20.93 4.53
CA THR A 39 5.94 21.46 3.71
C THR A 39 7.31 21.11 4.29
N PRO A 40 7.98 20.03 3.83
CA PRO A 40 9.35 19.74 4.24
C PRO A 40 10.32 20.79 3.69
N ARG A 41 11.42 21.02 4.38
CA ARG A 41 12.50 21.91 3.89
C ARG A 41 13.11 21.43 2.59
N CYS A 42 13.16 20.12 2.39
CA CYS A 42 13.50 19.47 1.13
C CYS A 42 13.01 18.02 1.12
N ILE A 43 12.94 17.46 -0.08
CA ILE A 43 12.66 16.04 -0.31
C ILE A 43 13.94 15.43 -0.91
N VAL A 44 14.53 14.45 -0.25
CA VAL A 44 15.64 13.67 -0.81
C VAL A 44 15.07 12.38 -1.41
N GLN A 45 15.50 12.07 -2.64
CA GLN A 45 14.99 10.93 -3.42
C GLN A 45 16.11 9.93 -3.72
N PRO A 46 16.52 9.09 -2.74
CA PRO A 46 17.58 8.11 -2.90
C PRO A 46 17.23 7.11 -4.02
N ARG A 47 18.28 6.66 -4.74
CA ARG A 47 18.17 5.73 -5.86
C ARG A 47 18.67 4.33 -5.53
N SER A 48 19.35 4.19 -4.39
CA SER A 48 19.87 2.91 -3.91
C SER A 48 19.77 2.80 -2.39
N THR A 49 20.03 1.60 -1.85
CA THR A 49 20.11 1.35 -0.41
C THR A 49 21.27 2.13 0.22
N GLU A 50 22.38 2.28 -0.49
CA GLU A 50 23.57 3.04 -0.07
C GLU A 50 23.23 4.53 0.04
N ASP A 51 22.45 5.07 -0.89
CA ASP A 51 21.96 6.46 -0.82
C ASP A 51 21.08 6.69 0.41
N VAL A 52 20.20 5.73 0.75
CA VAL A 52 19.40 5.78 1.99
C VAL A 52 20.30 5.74 3.21
N SER A 53 21.29 4.83 3.23
CA SER A 53 22.27 4.75 4.31
C SER A 53 23.04 6.07 4.49
N LEU A 54 23.47 6.68 3.38
CA LEU A 54 24.16 7.95 3.39
C LEU A 54 23.25 9.09 3.91
N ALA A 55 21.99 9.14 3.46
CA ALA A 55 21.02 10.11 3.93
C ALA A 55 20.80 9.99 5.46
N VAL A 56 20.59 8.77 5.96
CA VAL A 56 20.43 8.50 7.40
C VAL A 56 21.67 8.93 8.19
N LYS A 57 22.88 8.49 7.78
CA LYS A 57 24.14 8.89 8.44
C LYS A 57 24.33 10.41 8.49
N THR A 58 23.99 11.07 7.38
CA THR A 58 24.11 12.53 7.28
C THR A 58 23.13 13.24 8.20
N LEU A 59 21.89 12.77 8.28
CA LEU A 59 20.83 13.39 9.09
C LEU A 59 20.90 13.04 10.58
N SER A 60 21.50 11.89 10.95
CA SER A 60 21.66 11.42 12.33
C SER A 60 23.05 11.75 12.92
N GLY A 61 23.96 12.33 12.13
CA GLY A 61 25.36 12.57 12.53
C GLY A 61 25.50 13.59 13.66
N ALA A 62 26.48 13.37 14.54
CA ALA A 62 26.78 14.20 15.71
C ALA A 62 27.18 15.65 15.40
N SER A 63 27.46 15.96 14.14
CA SER A 63 27.84 17.32 13.68
C SER A 63 26.65 18.27 13.48
N ILE A 64 25.42 17.79 13.72
CA ILE A 64 24.20 18.57 13.55
C ILE A 64 23.72 19.04 14.93
N PRO A 65 23.74 20.37 15.23
CA PRO A 65 23.45 20.91 16.55
C PRO A 65 22.02 20.66 17.08
N GLU A 66 21.08 20.38 16.18
CA GLU A 66 19.71 20.00 16.49
C GLU A 66 19.38 18.71 15.76
N GLN A 67 18.69 17.79 16.43
CA GLN A 67 18.24 16.53 15.81
C GLN A 67 17.47 16.82 14.53
N CYS A 68 18.04 16.40 13.41
CA CYS A 68 17.43 16.51 12.10
C CYS A 68 16.24 15.56 12.02
N LYS A 69 15.05 16.12 12.16
CA LYS A 69 13.82 15.35 11.99
C LYS A 69 13.63 15.01 10.52
N PHE A 70 13.28 13.75 10.25
CA PHE A 70 12.94 13.31 8.90
C PHE A 70 11.74 12.34 8.92
N ALA A 71 11.03 12.29 7.83
CA ALA A 71 9.98 11.31 7.58
C ALA A 71 10.33 10.45 6.37
N ILE A 72 9.79 9.22 6.33
CA ILE A 72 10.03 8.28 5.24
C ILE A 72 8.75 8.14 4.41
N ARG A 73 8.87 8.30 3.10
CA ARG A 73 7.79 8.13 2.15
C ARG A 73 8.03 6.94 1.23
N SER A 74 7.13 5.96 1.24
CA SER A 74 6.92 4.96 0.21
C SER A 74 5.87 5.48 -0.79
N GLY A 75 4.65 4.94 -0.81
CA GLY A 75 3.56 5.43 -1.65
C GLY A 75 2.87 6.72 -1.18
N GLY A 76 2.98 7.08 0.10
CA GLY A 76 2.32 8.27 0.64
C GLY A 76 0.80 8.16 0.76
N HIS A 77 0.28 6.95 1.04
CA HIS A 77 -1.16 6.66 1.06
C HIS A 77 -1.80 6.81 2.45
N THR A 78 -1.02 7.05 3.51
CA THR A 78 -1.54 7.22 4.87
C THR A 78 -2.34 8.51 5.03
N PRO A 79 -3.53 8.48 5.68
CA PRO A 79 -4.30 9.68 5.99
C PRO A 79 -3.79 10.45 7.21
N TYR A 80 -2.82 9.88 7.97
CA TYR A 80 -2.29 10.53 9.16
C TYR A 80 -1.25 11.59 8.80
N ALA A 81 -1.58 12.86 9.05
CA ALA A 81 -0.67 13.98 8.84
C ALA A 81 0.65 13.78 9.61
N GLY A 82 1.77 13.97 8.93
CA GLY A 82 3.11 13.81 9.51
C GLY A 82 3.66 12.39 9.55
N ALA A 83 2.87 11.34 9.19
CA ALA A 83 3.35 9.96 9.25
C ALA A 83 4.34 9.60 8.12
N SER A 84 4.21 10.23 6.94
CA SER A 84 5.11 10.02 5.80
C SER A 84 5.58 11.32 5.14
N ASN A 85 5.30 12.44 5.78
CA ASN A 85 5.78 13.78 5.44
C ASN A 85 6.12 14.51 6.74
N ILE A 86 6.82 15.62 6.69
CA ILE A 86 7.24 16.34 7.90
C ILE A 86 7.32 17.84 7.66
N GLU A 87 6.77 18.63 8.59
CA GLU A 87 6.92 20.08 8.57
C GLU A 87 8.33 20.47 9.02
N ASP A 88 8.95 21.40 8.30
CA ASP A 88 10.29 21.93 8.61
C ASP A 88 11.42 20.88 8.73
N GLY A 89 11.23 19.68 8.24
CA GLY A 89 12.21 18.59 8.25
C GLY A 89 12.62 18.15 6.85
N VAL A 90 13.13 16.93 6.74
CA VAL A 90 13.52 16.29 5.48
C VAL A 90 12.59 15.10 5.22
N THR A 91 11.98 15.04 4.03
CA THR A 91 11.28 13.82 3.59
C THR A 91 12.24 12.95 2.76
N ILE A 92 12.51 11.72 3.23
CA ILE A 92 13.23 10.70 2.47
C ILE A 92 12.18 9.94 1.65
N ASP A 93 12.17 10.18 0.34
CA ASP A 93 11.19 9.64 -0.59
C ASP A 93 11.78 8.48 -1.41
N LEU A 94 11.31 7.28 -1.16
CA LEU A 94 11.83 6.05 -1.73
C LEU A 94 11.36 5.77 -3.18
N LYS A 95 10.76 6.75 -3.84
CA LYS A 95 10.15 6.63 -5.18
C LYS A 95 11.02 5.87 -6.19
N TYR A 96 12.33 6.10 -6.19
CA TYR A 96 13.23 5.50 -7.17
C TYR A 96 13.73 4.11 -6.80
N ILE A 97 13.52 3.66 -5.56
CA ILE A 97 13.76 2.28 -5.13
C ILE A 97 12.48 1.48 -5.37
N SER A 98 12.14 1.22 -6.62
CA SER A 98 10.85 0.66 -7.02
C SER A 98 10.95 -0.50 -8.01
N ALA A 99 12.10 -1.17 -8.11
CA ALA A 99 12.27 -2.36 -8.93
C ALA A 99 11.31 -3.47 -8.47
N VAL A 100 10.84 -4.30 -9.42
CA VAL A 100 10.10 -5.53 -9.18
C VAL A 100 10.79 -6.62 -10.00
N GLU A 101 11.43 -7.57 -9.32
CA GLU A 101 12.29 -8.57 -9.93
C GLU A 101 11.82 -9.97 -9.50
N TYR A 102 11.27 -10.73 -10.44
CA TYR A 102 10.82 -12.09 -10.19
C TYR A 102 11.92 -13.09 -10.48
N ASP A 103 12.17 -13.98 -9.52
CA ASP A 103 13.06 -15.12 -9.64
C ASP A 103 12.23 -16.40 -9.74
N ALA A 104 12.18 -16.97 -10.95
CA ALA A 104 11.40 -18.18 -11.24
C ALA A 104 12.00 -19.43 -10.63
N GLU A 105 13.33 -19.50 -10.41
CA GLU A 105 14.00 -20.67 -9.87
C GLU A 105 13.62 -20.95 -8.42
N VAL A 106 13.42 -19.88 -7.64
CA VAL A 106 13.04 -19.97 -6.23
C VAL A 106 11.60 -19.50 -5.96
N SER A 107 10.86 -19.09 -7.00
CA SER A 107 9.48 -18.59 -6.91
C SER A 107 9.34 -17.42 -5.91
N LEU A 108 10.23 -16.46 -6.00
CA LEU A 108 10.25 -15.26 -5.17
C LEU A 108 10.19 -14.00 -6.03
N VAL A 109 9.64 -12.93 -5.48
CA VAL A 109 9.73 -11.58 -6.05
C VAL A 109 10.42 -10.64 -5.08
N LYS A 110 11.46 -9.94 -5.55
CA LYS A 110 12.11 -8.84 -4.83
C LYS A 110 11.45 -7.53 -5.28
N VAL A 111 11.00 -6.75 -4.31
CA VAL A 111 10.26 -5.50 -4.55
C VAL A 111 10.90 -4.38 -3.77
N GLY A 112 11.17 -3.26 -4.43
CA GLY A 112 11.56 -2.02 -3.79
C GLY A 112 10.37 -1.31 -3.12
N PRO A 113 10.54 -0.72 -1.92
CA PRO A 113 9.46 -0.12 -1.16
C PRO A 113 8.81 1.10 -1.82
N GLY A 114 9.46 1.71 -2.81
CA GLY A 114 8.91 2.81 -3.62
C GLY A 114 7.93 2.36 -4.69
N ALA A 115 7.79 1.05 -4.95
CA ALA A 115 6.77 0.52 -5.85
C ALA A 115 5.38 0.66 -5.24
N ASN A 116 4.36 0.74 -6.11
CA ASN A 116 2.96 0.53 -5.78
C ASN A 116 2.53 -0.89 -6.15
N TRP A 117 1.35 -1.29 -5.69
CA TRP A 117 0.86 -2.64 -5.94
C TRP A 117 0.48 -2.89 -7.40
N ASP A 118 0.07 -1.84 -8.14
CA ASP A 118 -0.16 -1.94 -9.58
C ASP A 118 1.09 -2.46 -10.31
N LYS A 119 2.25 -1.85 -10.05
CA LYS A 119 3.51 -2.28 -10.66
C LYS A 119 3.87 -3.72 -10.33
N VAL A 120 3.58 -4.18 -9.10
CA VAL A 120 3.84 -5.56 -8.70
C VAL A 120 2.94 -6.52 -9.46
N PHE A 121 1.64 -6.26 -9.52
CA PHE A 121 0.68 -7.13 -10.19
C PHE A 121 0.91 -7.19 -11.69
N THR A 122 1.02 -6.02 -12.36
CA THR A 122 1.26 -5.95 -13.82
C THR A 122 2.59 -6.59 -14.24
N THR A 123 3.57 -6.69 -13.33
CA THR A 123 4.82 -7.42 -13.58
C THR A 123 4.64 -8.94 -13.44
N LEU A 124 3.86 -9.41 -12.48
CA LEU A 124 3.76 -10.84 -12.15
C LEU A 124 2.67 -11.58 -12.93
N GLU A 125 1.54 -10.95 -13.19
CA GLU A 125 0.39 -11.56 -13.88
C GLU A 125 0.72 -12.18 -15.24
N PRO A 126 1.49 -11.52 -16.13
CA PRO A 126 1.90 -12.11 -17.41
C PRO A 126 2.76 -13.36 -17.27
N LEU A 127 3.38 -13.56 -16.10
CA LEU A 127 4.22 -14.71 -15.79
C LEU A 127 3.42 -15.87 -15.16
N GLY A 128 2.09 -15.71 -15.00
CA GLY A 128 1.23 -16.72 -14.39
C GLY A 128 1.44 -16.90 -12.88
N VAL A 129 1.97 -15.88 -12.20
CA VAL A 129 2.20 -15.88 -10.76
C VAL A 129 1.73 -14.59 -10.13
N ILE A 130 1.51 -14.62 -8.81
CA ILE A 130 1.18 -13.44 -8.01
C ILE A 130 1.76 -13.58 -6.60
N THR A 131 1.73 -12.49 -5.83
CA THR A 131 1.96 -12.48 -4.39
C THR A 131 0.79 -11.84 -3.67
N THR A 132 0.70 -12.01 -2.34
CA THR A 132 -0.23 -11.23 -1.53
C THR A 132 0.09 -9.75 -1.65
N GLY A 133 -0.89 -8.92 -1.94
CA GLY A 133 -0.68 -7.51 -2.14
C GLY A 133 -1.91 -6.66 -1.81
N GLY A 134 -1.75 -5.35 -1.85
CA GLY A 134 -2.81 -4.40 -1.53
C GLY A 134 -3.97 -4.44 -2.52
N ARG A 135 -5.16 -4.10 -2.05
CA ARG A 135 -6.41 -4.13 -2.83
C ARG A 135 -6.66 -2.89 -3.67
N SER A 136 -5.78 -1.90 -3.61
CA SER A 136 -5.87 -0.67 -4.42
C SER A 136 -4.53 -0.41 -5.09
N SER A 137 -4.55 -0.12 -6.38
CA SER A 137 -3.41 -0.04 -7.30
C SER A 137 -2.35 1.00 -6.87
N SER A 138 -2.76 2.16 -6.38
CA SER A 138 -1.88 3.27 -6.00
C SER A 138 -1.21 3.12 -4.62
N VAL A 139 -1.64 2.16 -3.81
CA VAL A 139 -1.05 1.95 -2.47
C VAL A 139 0.39 1.47 -2.59
N GLY A 140 1.29 2.11 -1.83
CA GLY A 140 2.71 1.76 -1.79
C GLY A 140 2.97 0.44 -1.08
N VAL A 141 3.94 -0.31 -1.60
CA VAL A 141 4.32 -1.63 -1.05
C VAL A 141 4.88 -1.51 0.35
N GLY A 142 5.82 -0.59 0.60
CA GLY A 142 6.54 -0.51 1.87
C GLY A 142 5.62 -0.27 3.06
N GLY A 143 4.86 0.82 3.06
CA GLY A 143 4.02 1.19 4.21
C GLY A 143 2.92 0.17 4.52
N LEU A 144 2.25 -0.36 3.49
CA LEU A 144 1.19 -1.37 3.67
C LEU A 144 1.75 -2.66 4.25
N THR A 145 2.88 -3.15 3.73
CA THR A 145 3.50 -4.40 4.20
C THR A 145 3.99 -4.30 5.63
N LEU A 146 4.66 -3.18 5.99
CA LEU A 146 5.16 -2.97 7.34
C LEU A 146 4.05 -2.79 8.38
N GLY A 147 2.86 -2.36 7.96
CA GLY A 147 1.67 -2.28 8.79
C GLY A 147 0.85 -3.57 8.87
N GLY A 148 1.33 -4.67 8.32
CA GLY A 148 0.64 -5.95 8.21
C GLY A 148 0.07 -6.18 6.81
N GLY A 149 -0.90 -5.37 6.40
CA GLY A 149 -1.53 -5.38 5.09
C GLY A 149 -2.54 -6.50 4.87
N ILE A 150 -3.72 -6.15 4.37
CA ILE A 150 -4.78 -7.10 3.99
C ILE A 150 -4.81 -7.23 2.47
N SER A 151 -4.82 -8.46 1.98
CA SER A 151 -4.98 -8.87 0.59
C SER A 151 -6.31 -9.59 0.37
N TYR A 152 -6.77 -9.71 -0.87
CA TYR A 152 -7.86 -10.62 -1.23
C TYR A 152 -7.50 -12.10 -0.97
N PHE A 153 -6.21 -12.40 -0.87
CA PHE A 153 -5.68 -13.72 -0.57
C PHE A 153 -5.40 -13.95 0.93
N SER A 154 -5.76 -13.00 1.81
CA SER A 154 -5.33 -13.07 3.23
C SER A 154 -5.95 -14.23 4.00
N ALA A 155 -7.14 -14.68 3.65
CA ALA A 155 -7.77 -15.83 4.33
C ALA A 155 -7.06 -17.17 4.00
N GLU A 156 -6.35 -17.24 2.87
CA GLU A 156 -5.59 -18.42 2.42
C GLU A 156 -4.10 -18.31 2.77
N HIS A 157 -3.52 -17.12 2.66
CA HIS A 157 -2.07 -16.89 2.74
C HIS A 157 -1.62 -16.02 3.93
N GLY A 158 -2.54 -15.57 4.79
CA GLY A 158 -2.22 -14.62 5.88
C GLY A 158 -2.12 -13.17 5.40
N LEU A 159 -1.60 -12.31 6.25
CA LEU A 159 -1.37 -10.90 5.93
C LEU A 159 -0.25 -10.76 4.89
N ILE A 160 -0.15 -9.58 4.27
CA ILE A 160 0.91 -9.31 3.28
C ILE A 160 2.29 -9.51 3.91
N CYS A 161 2.51 -9.01 5.13
CA CYS A 161 3.77 -9.17 5.85
C CYS A 161 4.14 -10.62 6.18
N ASP A 162 3.16 -11.54 6.32
CA ASP A 162 3.41 -12.96 6.58
C ASP A 162 4.09 -13.64 5.38
N ASN A 163 3.89 -13.11 4.18
CA ASN A 163 4.46 -13.62 2.94
C ASN A 163 5.84 -13.03 2.60
N VAL A 164 6.34 -12.10 3.42
CA VAL A 164 7.72 -11.61 3.32
C VAL A 164 8.67 -12.63 3.94
N LEU A 165 9.68 -13.02 3.19
CA LEU A 165 10.74 -13.95 3.63
C LEU A 165 11.99 -13.21 4.08
N GLU A 166 12.21 -12.01 3.55
CA GLU A 166 13.41 -11.21 3.82
C GLU A 166 13.14 -9.73 3.62
N PHE A 167 13.68 -8.91 4.51
CA PHE A 167 13.78 -7.45 4.36
C PHE A 167 15.26 -7.05 4.28
N GLU A 168 15.58 -6.10 3.42
CA GLU A 168 16.80 -5.32 3.49
C GLU A 168 16.48 -4.01 4.20
N VAL A 169 17.27 -3.65 5.20
CA VAL A 169 16.94 -2.55 6.13
C VAL A 169 18.14 -1.67 6.38
N VAL A 170 17.96 -0.36 6.29
CA VAL A 170 18.92 0.64 6.78
C VAL A 170 18.53 1.01 8.21
N LEU A 171 19.42 0.74 9.16
CA LEU A 171 19.26 1.05 10.57
C LEU A 171 19.52 2.54 10.87
N ALA A 172 19.20 2.99 12.09
CA ALA A 172 19.36 4.38 12.52
C ALA A 172 20.81 4.89 12.50
N ASP A 173 21.80 3.98 12.59
CA ASP A 173 23.23 4.28 12.45
C ASP A 173 23.71 4.20 10.98
N GLY A 174 22.80 3.93 10.05
CA GLY A 174 23.06 3.79 8.63
C GLY A 174 23.68 2.45 8.21
N ARG A 175 23.81 1.47 9.10
CA ARG A 175 24.19 0.10 8.69
C ARG A 175 23.07 -0.52 7.86
N ILE A 176 23.45 -1.24 6.80
CA ILE A 176 22.56 -2.03 5.97
C ILE A 176 22.58 -3.46 6.50
N VAL A 177 21.43 -4.01 6.81
CA VAL A 177 21.28 -5.36 7.35
C VAL A 177 20.17 -6.12 6.62
N THR A 178 20.31 -7.44 6.59
CA THR A 178 19.23 -8.35 6.18
C THR A 178 18.46 -8.82 7.40
N ALA A 179 17.13 -8.80 7.34
CA ALA A 179 16.25 -9.37 8.36
C ALA A 179 15.45 -10.52 7.76
N SER A 180 15.61 -11.72 8.31
CA SER A 180 14.92 -12.96 7.89
C SER A 180 14.78 -13.91 9.09
N GLN A 181 14.18 -15.07 8.90
CA GLN A 181 14.12 -16.10 9.96
C GLN A 181 15.50 -16.53 10.48
N THR A 182 16.54 -16.42 9.66
CA THR A 182 17.90 -16.89 9.98
C THR A 182 18.91 -15.77 10.18
N SER A 183 18.54 -14.53 9.84
CA SER A 183 19.40 -13.35 10.00
C SER A 183 18.60 -12.24 10.67
N ASN A 184 19.06 -11.72 11.81
CA ASN A 184 18.36 -10.73 12.61
C ASN A 184 16.86 -11.08 12.84
N PRO A 185 16.53 -12.25 13.40
CA PRO A 185 15.15 -12.77 13.49
C PRO A 185 14.22 -11.89 14.34
N ASP A 186 14.75 -11.22 15.36
CA ASP A 186 13.98 -10.27 16.17
C ASP A 186 13.54 -9.07 15.34
N LEU A 187 14.46 -8.50 14.55
CA LEU A 187 14.14 -7.43 13.61
C LEU A 187 13.13 -7.88 12.56
N PHE A 188 13.28 -9.10 12.03
CA PHE A 188 12.35 -9.69 11.08
C PHE A 188 10.93 -9.78 11.63
N THR A 189 10.80 -10.19 12.89
CA THR A 189 9.50 -10.31 13.58
C THR A 189 8.84 -8.96 13.77
N VAL A 190 9.57 -7.95 14.26
CA VAL A 190 8.98 -6.63 14.55
C VAL A 190 8.69 -5.81 13.29
N LEU A 191 9.35 -6.08 12.16
CA LEU A 191 9.02 -5.46 10.87
C LEU A 191 7.66 -5.92 10.30
N LYS A 192 7.13 -7.04 10.76
CA LYS A 192 5.81 -7.56 10.37
C LYS A 192 4.70 -6.95 11.24
N GLY A 193 4.27 -5.74 10.91
CA GLY A 193 3.25 -4.99 11.64
C GLY A 193 3.78 -3.85 12.51
N GLY A 194 5.09 -3.78 12.75
CA GLY A 194 5.71 -2.73 13.58
C GLY A 194 5.93 -1.39 12.89
N ASN A 195 5.55 -1.27 11.62
CA ASN A 195 5.61 -0.05 10.84
C ASN A 195 7.04 0.50 10.67
N ASN A 196 7.24 1.84 10.68
CA ASN A 196 8.50 2.54 10.40
C ASN A 196 9.39 2.76 11.65
N ASN A 197 9.22 1.96 12.71
CA ASN A 197 9.93 2.20 13.98
C ASN A 197 11.33 1.57 14.04
N PHE A 198 11.68 0.64 13.14
CA PHE A 198 12.85 -0.23 13.30
C PHE A 198 13.91 -0.06 12.21
N GLY A 199 13.75 0.92 11.35
CA GLY A 199 14.65 1.22 10.24
C GLY A 199 13.93 1.53 8.94
N ILE A 200 14.67 1.86 7.89
CA ILE A 200 14.15 2.13 6.55
C ILE A 200 14.34 0.88 5.71
N VAL A 201 13.24 0.23 5.35
CA VAL A 201 13.26 -0.92 4.44
C VAL A 201 13.54 -0.45 3.02
N THR A 202 14.50 -1.08 2.36
CA THR A 202 14.94 -0.77 0.99
C THR A 202 14.69 -1.90 0.00
N ALA A 203 14.46 -3.12 0.46
CA ALA A 203 13.94 -4.21 -0.36
C ALA A 203 13.10 -5.18 0.48
N LEU A 204 12.13 -5.83 -0.19
CA LEU A 204 11.29 -6.88 0.37
C LEU A 204 11.30 -8.07 -0.59
N LYS A 205 11.53 -9.28 -0.07
CA LYS A 205 11.37 -10.52 -0.85
C LYS A 205 10.11 -11.23 -0.43
N PHE A 206 9.18 -11.38 -1.37
CA PHE A 206 7.90 -12.06 -1.14
C PHE A 206 7.89 -13.45 -1.76
N ARG A 207 7.15 -14.35 -1.13
CA ARG A 207 6.74 -15.61 -1.72
C ARG A 207 5.71 -15.35 -2.83
N THR A 208 5.82 -16.06 -3.95
CA THR A 208 4.82 -16.05 -5.02
C THR A 208 4.08 -17.38 -5.09
N PHE A 209 2.91 -17.37 -5.71
CA PHE A 209 2.11 -18.56 -5.99
C PHE A 209 1.49 -18.48 -7.38
N LYS A 210 1.04 -19.62 -7.92
CA LYS A 210 0.41 -19.69 -9.24
C LYS A 210 -0.85 -18.83 -9.29
N TYR A 211 -1.06 -18.17 -10.42
CA TYR A 211 -2.20 -17.29 -10.64
C TYR A 211 -2.66 -17.34 -12.09
N ASN A 212 -3.97 -17.45 -12.29
CA ASN A 212 -4.60 -17.49 -13.62
C ASN A 212 -5.86 -16.60 -13.69
N GLY A 213 -5.89 -15.55 -12.88
CA GLY A 213 -7.04 -14.66 -12.72
C GLY A 213 -7.88 -14.98 -11.50
N MET A 214 -8.83 -14.12 -11.23
CA MET A 214 -9.81 -14.25 -10.14
C MET A 214 -11.18 -13.73 -10.61
N TRP A 215 -12.24 -14.06 -9.89
CA TRP A 215 -13.53 -13.43 -10.11
C TRP A 215 -13.72 -12.31 -9.10
N GLY A 216 -14.20 -11.15 -9.54
CA GLY A 216 -14.50 -10.05 -8.65
C GLY A 216 -15.02 -8.83 -9.38
N GLY A 217 -15.25 -7.76 -8.66
CA GLY A 217 -15.72 -6.48 -9.15
C GLY A 217 -16.63 -5.76 -8.15
N LEU A 218 -17.23 -4.70 -8.61
CA LEU A 218 -18.01 -3.77 -7.78
C LEU A 218 -19.50 -3.85 -8.12
N VAL A 219 -20.33 -3.91 -7.10
CA VAL A 219 -21.79 -3.85 -7.23
C VAL A 219 -22.33 -2.71 -6.39
N THR A 220 -23.07 -1.81 -7.03
CA THR A 220 -23.71 -0.68 -6.35
C THR A 220 -25.18 -0.96 -6.11
N TYR A 221 -25.64 -0.67 -4.90
CA TYR A 221 -27.03 -0.84 -4.48
C TYR A 221 -27.61 0.45 -3.89
N PRO A 222 -28.94 0.63 -3.94
CA PRO A 222 -29.60 1.68 -3.17
C PRO A 222 -29.49 1.40 -1.67
N ALA A 223 -29.41 2.45 -0.84
CA ALA A 223 -29.31 2.33 0.62
C ALA A 223 -30.44 1.53 1.27
N THR A 224 -31.59 1.43 0.63
CA THR A 224 -32.74 0.63 1.09
C THR A 224 -32.42 -0.86 1.25
N THR A 225 -31.35 -1.36 0.61
CA THR A 225 -30.93 -2.77 0.72
C THR A 225 -30.05 -3.06 1.94
N ILE A 226 -29.72 -2.06 2.79
CA ILE A 226 -28.72 -2.17 3.86
C ILE A 226 -28.98 -3.35 4.83
N GLN A 227 -30.23 -3.62 5.17
CA GLN A 227 -30.59 -4.73 6.07
C GLN A 227 -30.29 -6.09 5.43
N ALA A 228 -30.58 -6.25 4.12
CA ALA A 228 -30.25 -7.47 3.39
C ALA A 228 -28.74 -7.65 3.25
N GLN A 229 -27.98 -6.56 3.01
CA GLN A 229 -26.54 -6.56 2.94
C GLN A 229 -25.91 -7.01 4.26
N PHE A 230 -26.33 -6.46 5.40
CA PHE A 230 -25.79 -6.85 6.70
C PHE A 230 -26.19 -8.28 7.08
N LYS A 231 -27.38 -8.73 6.75
CA LYS A 231 -27.76 -10.14 6.96
C LYS A 231 -26.83 -11.08 6.17
N ALA A 232 -26.61 -10.80 4.90
CA ALA A 232 -25.69 -11.57 4.08
C ALA A 232 -24.26 -11.53 4.61
N LEU A 233 -23.80 -10.36 5.12
CA LEU A 233 -22.46 -10.22 5.72
C LEU A 233 -22.29 -11.08 6.97
N VAL A 234 -23.27 -11.10 7.87
CA VAL A 234 -23.24 -11.96 9.07
C VAL A 234 -23.18 -13.43 8.68
N ASN A 235 -24.00 -13.85 7.71
CA ASN A 235 -24.01 -15.23 7.23
C ASN A 235 -22.69 -15.59 6.53
N PHE A 236 -22.09 -14.66 5.77
CA PHE A 236 -20.78 -14.82 5.15
C PHE A 236 -19.68 -14.99 6.22
N ALA A 237 -19.65 -14.10 7.22
CA ALA A 237 -18.67 -14.15 8.30
C ALA A 237 -18.73 -15.47 9.09
N ASN A 238 -19.92 -15.98 9.37
CA ASN A 238 -20.11 -17.27 10.04
C ASN A 238 -19.62 -18.49 9.21
N LYS A 239 -19.46 -18.31 7.89
CA LYS A 239 -18.97 -19.36 6.97
C LYS A 239 -17.52 -19.13 6.50
N MET A 240 -16.83 -18.11 7.01
CA MET A 240 -15.53 -17.65 6.50
C MET A 240 -14.46 -18.74 6.51
N GLY A 241 -14.43 -19.59 7.54
CA GLY A 241 -13.50 -20.74 7.61
C GLY A 241 -13.73 -21.82 6.54
N LYS A 242 -14.87 -21.81 5.84
CA LYS A 242 -15.18 -22.71 4.72
C LYS A 242 -14.96 -22.06 3.34
N ASN A 243 -14.81 -20.76 3.31
CA ASN A 243 -14.73 -19.94 2.08
C ASN A 243 -13.46 -19.07 2.08
N ILE A 244 -12.30 -19.70 2.32
CA ILE A 244 -11.00 -18.97 2.45
C ILE A 244 -10.58 -18.21 1.18
N LYS A 245 -11.21 -18.50 0.03
CA LYS A 245 -10.94 -17.79 -1.24
C LYS A 245 -11.85 -16.59 -1.48
N ALA A 246 -12.87 -16.42 -0.63
CA ALA A 246 -13.86 -15.37 -0.80
C ALA A 246 -13.54 -14.15 0.08
N SER A 247 -13.73 -12.97 -0.46
CA SER A 247 -13.61 -11.68 0.23
C SER A 247 -14.80 -10.80 -0.10
N VAL A 248 -15.19 -9.97 0.86
CA VAL A 248 -16.29 -9.02 0.70
C VAL A 248 -15.92 -7.70 1.38
N ILE A 249 -16.20 -6.57 0.73
CA ILE A 249 -16.16 -5.24 1.33
C ILE A 249 -17.53 -4.60 1.13
N ILE A 250 -18.17 -4.13 2.18
CA ILE A 250 -19.44 -3.40 2.11
C ILE A 250 -19.16 -1.96 2.55
N MET A 251 -19.44 -1.02 1.67
CA MET A 251 -19.18 0.40 1.88
C MET A 251 -20.45 1.23 1.69
N PRO A 252 -21.23 1.47 2.75
CA PRO A 252 -22.27 2.51 2.72
C PRO A 252 -21.64 3.89 2.55
N PHE A 253 -22.18 4.72 1.67
CA PHE A 253 -21.68 6.05 1.42
C PHE A 253 -22.78 7.02 0.98
N TYR A 254 -22.47 8.32 1.13
CA TYR A 254 -23.29 9.39 0.62
C TYR A 254 -22.64 10.00 -0.63
N LEU A 255 -23.32 9.93 -1.77
CA LEU A 255 -22.85 10.52 -3.01
C LEU A 255 -23.40 11.95 -3.13
N SER A 256 -22.57 12.94 -2.76
CA SER A 256 -22.96 14.36 -2.72
C SER A 256 -23.39 14.92 -4.08
N ALA A 257 -22.81 14.41 -5.17
CA ALA A 257 -23.14 14.83 -6.53
C ALA A 257 -24.61 14.57 -6.92
N VAL A 258 -25.25 13.56 -6.33
CA VAL A 258 -26.65 13.20 -6.60
C VAL A 258 -27.54 13.28 -5.35
N GLY A 259 -26.97 13.65 -4.20
CA GLY A 259 -27.71 13.81 -2.95
C GLY A 259 -28.31 12.51 -2.39
N LYS A 260 -27.69 11.34 -2.67
CA LYS A 260 -28.23 10.02 -2.32
C LYS A 260 -27.24 9.16 -1.57
N GLU A 261 -27.79 8.39 -0.63
CA GLU A 261 -27.06 7.29 0.02
C GLU A 261 -27.11 6.05 -0.87
N GLN A 262 -25.97 5.36 -0.99
CA GLN A 262 -25.81 4.11 -1.73
C GLN A 262 -24.93 3.15 -0.96
N ILE A 263 -24.91 1.89 -1.37
CA ILE A 263 -24.02 0.87 -0.84
C ILE A 263 -23.17 0.37 -2.00
N PHE A 264 -21.87 0.39 -1.79
CA PHE A 264 -20.88 -0.05 -2.74
C PHE A 264 -20.21 -1.30 -2.20
N ASN A 265 -20.36 -2.40 -2.89
CA ASN A 265 -19.78 -3.67 -2.48
C ASN A 265 -18.68 -4.06 -3.45
N ALA A 266 -17.52 -4.49 -2.90
CA ALA A 266 -16.55 -5.26 -3.64
C ALA A 266 -16.73 -6.74 -3.29
N TYR A 267 -16.90 -7.57 -4.30
CA TYR A 267 -16.94 -9.03 -4.18
C TYR A 267 -15.74 -9.60 -4.90
N ASP A 268 -14.99 -10.45 -4.22
CA ASP A 268 -13.78 -11.04 -4.79
C ASP A 268 -13.66 -12.51 -4.41
N TYR A 269 -13.21 -13.32 -5.37
CA TYR A 269 -12.95 -14.74 -5.20
C TYR A 269 -11.62 -15.09 -5.86
N ALA A 270 -10.68 -15.63 -5.10
CA ALA A 270 -9.27 -15.83 -5.47
C ALA A 270 -9.05 -16.89 -6.56
N GLU A 271 -10.08 -17.28 -7.30
CA GLU A 271 -10.04 -18.16 -8.47
C GLU A 271 -10.96 -17.62 -9.58
N PRO A 272 -10.71 -17.96 -10.86
CA PRO A 272 -11.53 -17.53 -11.99
C PRO A 272 -12.84 -18.35 -12.11
N ILE A 273 -13.62 -18.38 -11.03
CA ILE A 273 -14.92 -19.09 -10.96
C ILE A 273 -16.02 -18.03 -10.92
N ALA A 274 -16.77 -17.93 -12.01
CA ALA A 274 -17.83 -16.93 -12.12
C ALA A 274 -18.95 -17.14 -11.10
N ARG A 275 -19.36 -16.06 -10.41
CA ARG A 275 -20.46 -16.02 -9.44
C ARG A 275 -20.39 -17.16 -8.41
N PRO A 276 -19.28 -17.27 -7.64
CA PRO A 276 -19.04 -18.39 -6.75
C PRO A 276 -20.11 -18.49 -5.66
N ALA A 277 -20.41 -19.70 -5.22
CA ALA A 277 -21.46 -19.97 -4.22
C ALA A 277 -21.26 -19.20 -2.89
N ALA A 278 -20.02 -18.85 -2.57
CA ALA A 278 -19.68 -18.04 -1.40
C ALA A 278 -20.37 -16.66 -1.39
N HIS A 279 -20.66 -16.08 -2.55
CA HIS A 279 -21.31 -14.79 -2.72
C HIS A 279 -22.81 -14.90 -3.07
N ALA A 280 -23.40 -16.09 -3.10
CA ALA A 280 -24.77 -16.30 -3.57
C ALA A 280 -25.82 -15.45 -2.84
N GLU A 281 -25.70 -15.26 -1.52
CA GLU A 281 -26.64 -14.45 -0.74
C GLU A 281 -26.58 -12.96 -1.13
N PHE A 282 -25.39 -12.42 -1.41
CA PHE A 282 -25.22 -11.04 -1.86
C PHE A 282 -25.74 -10.85 -3.29
N LEU A 283 -25.42 -11.78 -4.16
CA LEU A 283 -25.81 -11.74 -5.58
C LEU A 283 -27.32 -11.94 -5.79
N ALA A 284 -28.03 -12.47 -4.79
CA ALA A 284 -29.49 -12.60 -4.77
C ALA A 284 -30.22 -11.34 -4.32
N ILE A 285 -29.51 -10.32 -3.79
CA ILE A 285 -30.14 -9.06 -3.37
C ILE A 285 -30.59 -8.28 -4.61
N PRO A 286 -31.90 -7.99 -4.75
CA PRO A 286 -32.42 -7.35 -5.96
C PRO A 286 -32.14 -5.85 -5.99
N GLY A 287 -32.24 -5.26 -7.19
CA GLY A 287 -32.25 -3.80 -7.38
C GLY A 287 -30.86 -3.16 -7.39
N ASN A 288 -29.81 -3.90 -7.75
CA ASN A 288 -28.50 -3.32 -7.99
C ASN A 288 -28.56 -2.24 -9.09
N ILE A 289 -27.79 -1.18 -8.89
CA ILE A 289 -27.70 -0.02 -9.80
C ILE A 289 -26.64 -0.31 -10.89
N SER A 290 -25.56 -0.99 -10.50
CA SER A 290 -24.48 -1.43 -11.41
C SER A 290 -23.86 -2.72 -10.89
N ASP A 291 -23.29 -3.51 -11.80
CA ASP A 291 -22.56 -4.75 -11.52
C ASP A 291 -21.44 -4.87 -12.55
N THR A 292 -20.21 -4.85 -12.08
CA THR A 292 -19.00 -5.01 -12.91
C THR A 292 -18.32 -6.36 -12.68
N THR A 293 -18.94 -7.24 -11.87
CA THR A 293 -18.31 -8.51 -11.50
C THR A 293 -18.03 -9.39 -12.72
N GLY A 294 -16.82 -9.91 -12.79
CA GLY A 294 -16.36 -10.76 -13.89
C GLY A 294 -15.07 -11.49 -13.53
N ILE A 295 -14.58 -12.33 -14.45
CA ILE A 295 -13.25 -12.92 -14.35
C ILE A 295 -12.26 -11.86 -14.84
N GLN A 296 -11.35 -11.46 -13.95
CA GLN A 296 -10.44 -10.33 -14.16
C GLN A 296 -9.06 -10.65 -13.56
N ASN A 297 -8.09 -9.79 -13.85
CA ASN A 297 -6.79 -9.77 -13.19
C ASN A 297 -6.85 -8.96 -11.89
N MET A 298 -5.96 -9.24 -10.96
CA MET A 298 -5.83 -8.50 -9.69
C MET A 298 -5.51 -7.02 -9.92
N SER A 299 -4.68 -6.69 -10.92
CA SER A 299 -4.38 -5.31 -11.31
C SER A 299 -5.64 -4.55 -11.71
N SER A 300 -6.52 -5.15 -12.51
CA SER A 300 -7.79 -4.55 -12.93
C SER A 300 -8.73 -4.29 -11.74
N LEU A 301 -8.87 -5.25 -10.83
CA LEU A 301 -9.69 -5.12 -9.62
C LEU A 301 -9.14 -4.04 -8.68
N ALA A 302 -7.82 -3.98 -8.52
CA ALA A 302 -7.16 -2.98 -7.69
C ALA A 302 -7.29 -1.56 -8.26
N GLU A 303 -7.27 -1.40 -9.58
CA GLU A 303 -7.50 -0.14 -10.28
C GLU A 303 -8.98 0.28 -10.19
N GLU A 304 -9.90 -0.65 -10.35
CA GLU A 304 -11.33 -0.40 -10.21
C GLU A 304 -11.67 0.12 -8.80
N LEU A 305 -11.12 -0.51 -7.76
CA LEU A 305 -11.33 -0.07 -6.38
C LEU A 305 -10.68 1.31 -6.10
N LEU A 306 -9.52 1.62 -6.71
CA LEU A 306 -8.93 2.95 -6.64
C LEU A 306 -9.86 3.99 -7.25
N ASN A 307 -10.35 3.76 -8.47
CA ASN A 307 -11.22 4.69 -9.18
C ASN A 307 -12.54 4.94 -8.44
N ALA A 308 -13.07 3.93 -7.80
CA ALA A 308 -14.23 4.05 -6.92
C ALA A 308 -13.98 4.97 -5.72
N ASN A 309 -12.77 4.99 -5.19
CA ASN A 309 -12.38 5.81 -4.04
C ASN A 309 -11.98 7.24 -4.45
N THR A 310 -11.31 7.44 -5.60
CA THR A 310 -10.82 8.75 -6.06
C THR A 310 -11.93 9.63 -6.64
N ASN A 311 -12.95 9.05 -7.25
CA ASN A 311 -14.16 9.76 -7.67
C ASN A 311 -15.01 10.27 -6.50
N ARG A 312 -14.60 9.97 -5.27
CA ARG A 312 -15.16 10.46 -4.02
C ARG A 312 -14.15 11.42 -3.42
N GLN A 313 -14.44 12.71 -3.45
CA GLN A 313 -13.80 13.64 -2.52
C GLN A 313 -14.27 13.23 -1.11
N VAL A 314 -13.54 12.32 -0.48
CA VAL A 314 -13.79 11.91 0.90
C VAL A 314 -13.35 13.08 1.77
N ARG A 315 -14.29 13.97 2.08
CA ARG A 315 -14.15 14.84 3.24
C ARG A 315 -14.29 13.93 4.45
N HIS A 316 -13.20 13.56 5.07
CA HIS A 316 -13.23 13.04 6.43
C HIS A 316 -13.83 14.14 7.31
N LEU A 317 -15.12 14.02 7.62
CA LEU A 317 -15.78 14.83 8.64
C LEU A 317 -15.14 14.42 9.98
N HIS A 318 -14.15 15.17 10.45
CA HIS A 318 -13.84 15.18 11.85
C HIS A 318 -15.00 15.87 12.55
N ARG A 319 -15.70 15.14 13.39
CA ARG A 319 -16.44 15.75 14.50
C ARG A 319 -15.37 16.21 15.49
N ASP A 320 -15.34 17.50 15.75
CA ASP A 320 -14.65 18.10 16.87
C ASP A 320 -15.13 17.50 18.20
#